data_800f5633b4bb0418044559ae19b8e9f3
#
_entry.id   800f5633b4bb0418044559ae19b8e9f3
#
_cell.length_a   1.000
_cell.length_b   1.000
_cell.length_c   1.000
_cell.angle_alpha   90.00
_cell.angle_beta   90.00
_cell.angle_gamma   90.00
#
_symmetry.space_group_name_H-M   'P 1'
#
loop_
_entity.id
_entity.type
_entity.pdbx_description
1 polymer ?
#
loop_
_entity_poly.entity_id
_entity_poly.type
_entity_poly.pdbx_seq_one_letter_code
_entity_poly.pdbx_strand_id
1 'polypeptide(L)'
;MANAFLEVFPTLQLNHEMKGLLSEATVTKVASNRNRDFIRVYFDNTRLIPKRDIWRLEEDMRQQLFPNKKMQIKLMEHYRLSS
;
A
#
# COMPACT_ATOMS: atom_id res chain seq x y z
N MET A 1 3.53 -14.12 9.18
CA MET A 1 3.44 -12.94 10.04
C MET A 1 3.21 -11.70 9.21
N ALA A 2 2.30 -10.84 9.65
CA ALA A 2 2.07 -9.57 8.99
C ALA A 2 3.16 -8.56 9.38
N ASN A 3 3.60 -7.77 8.41
CA ASN A 3 4.64 -6.77 8.61
C ASN A 3 4.05 -5.37 8.45
N ALA A 4 4.61 -4.42 9.18
CA ALA A 4 4.19 -3.03 9.06
C ALA A 4 4.35 -2.55 7.61
N PHE A 5 3.36 -1.80 7.11
CA PHE A 5 3.35 -1.34 5.74
C PHE A 5 4.63 -0.57 5.39
N LEU A 6 5.05 0.32 6.29
CA LEU A 6 6.24 1.13 6.05
C LEU A 6 7.55 0.34 6.15
N GLU A 7 7.53 -0.84 6.77
CA GLU A 7 8.69 -1.72 6.80
C GLU A 7 8.80 -2.56 5.54
N VAL A 8 7.67 -2.90 4.93
CA VAL A 8 7.65 -3.65 3.67
C VAL A 8 8.14 -2.78 2.51
N PHE A 9 7.86 -1.48 2.60
CA PHE A 9 8.26 -0.52 1.56
C PHE A 9 9.11 0.60 2.18
N PRO A 10 10.33 0.28 2.65
CA PRO A 10 11.13 1.26 3.42
C PRO A 10 11.65 2.43 2.58
N THR A 11 11.76 2.25 1.26
CA THR A 11 12.24 3.31 0.39
C THR A 11 11.13 4.21 -0.13
N LEU A 12 9.86 3.88 0.18
CA LEU A 12 8.72 4.64 -0.29
C LEU A 12 8.66 5.99 0.42
N GLN A 13 8.64 7.05 -0.36
CA GLN A 13 8.57 8.41 0.18
C GLN A 13 7.13 8.90 0.16
N LEU A 14 6.61 9.22 1.32
CA LEU A 14 5.25 9.67 1.51
C LEU A 14 5.24 10.99 2.25
N ASN A 15 4.19 11.79 2.05
CA ASN A 15 4.03 12.99 2.83
C ASN A 15 3.69 12.62 4.28
N HIS A 16 3.77 13.61 5.16
CA HIS A 16 3.58 13.41 6.60
C HIS A 16 2.20 12.85 6.93
N GLU A 17 1.20 13.35 6.24
CA GLU A 17 -0.19 12.95 6.43
C GLU A 17 -0.41 11.48 6.06
N MET A 18 0.13 11.05 4.93
CA MET A 18 0.01 9.66 4.49
C MET A 18 0.78 8.72 5.41
N LYS A 19 1.95 9.12 5.90
CA LYS A 19 2.70 8.33 6.87
C LYS A 19 1.89 8.12 8.14
N GLY A 20 1.16 9.15 8.58
CA GLY A 20 0.29 9.04 9.74
C GLY A 20 -0.84 8.05 9.52
N LEU A 21 -1.46 8.07 8.34
CA LEU A 21 -2.54 7.15 8.00
C LEU A 21 -2.07 5.70 7.94
N LEU A 22 -0.83 5.47 7.53
CA LEU A 22 -0.27 4.12 7.37
C LEU A 22 0.56 3.66 8.56
N SER A 23 0.67 4.47 9.60
CA SER A 23 1.53 4.14 10.74
C SER A 23 1.14 2.83 11.43
N GLU A 24 -0.15 2.48 11.40
CA GLU A 24 -0.65 1.25 12.00
C GLU A 24 -1.05 0.20 10.96
N ALA A 25 -0.82 0.49 9.68
CA ALA A 25 -1.17 -0.43 8.61
C ALA A 25 -0.20 -1.62 8.61
N THR A 26 -0.75 -2.82 8.40
CA THR A 26 0.01 -4.06 8.41
C THR A 26 -0.25 -4.84 7.13
N VAL A 27 0.80 -5.11 6.37
CA VAL A 27 0.67 -5.88 5.13
C VAL A 27 0.50 -7.36 5.48
N THR A 28 -0.58 -7.94 4.99
CA THR A 28 -0.90 -9.35 5.26
C THR A 28 -0.52 -10.25 4.09
N LYS A 29 -0.56 -9.72 2.87
CA LYS A 29 -0.27 -10.52 1.69
C LYS A 29 0.10 -9.61 0.52
N VAL A 30 1.04 -10.06 -0.29
CA VAL A 30 1.36 -9.43 -1.57
C VAL A 30 1.22 -10.49 -2.65
N ALA A 31 0.43 -10.21 -3.68
CA ALA A 31 0.20 -11.13 -4.78
C ALA A 31 0.56 -10.44 -6.10
N SER A 32 1.10 -11.21 -7.04
CA SER A 32 1.38 -10.71 -8.38
C SER A 32 0.87 -11.70 -9.40
N ASN A 33 0.59 -11.21 -10.63
CA ASN A 33 0.20 -12.09 -11.71
C ASN A 33 1.43 -12.76 -12.36
N ARG A 34 1.19 -13.65 -13.33
CA ARG A 34 2.28 -14.38 -14.00
C ARG A 34 3.24 -13.45 -14.73
N ASN A 35 2.72 -12.40 -15.34
CA ASN A 35 3.54 -11.48 -16.14
C ASN A 35 4.24 -10.44 -15.27
N ARG A 36 3.91 -10.38 -13.99
CA ARG A 36 4.44 -9.41 -13.03
C ARG A 36 4.21 -7.97 -13.45
N ASP A 37 3.10 -7.73 -14.15
CA ASP A 37 2.68 -6.39 -14.52
C ASP A 37 1.53 -5.87 -13.64
N PHE A 38 1.14 -6.66 -12.67
CA PHE A 38 0.07 -6.31 -11.72
C PHE A 38 0.43 -6.83 -10.34
N ILE A 39 0.41 -5.95 -9.35
CA ILE A 39 0.66 -6.31 -7.95
C ILE A 39 -0.55 -5.91 -7.12
N ARG A 40 -0.99 -6.81 -6.26
CA ARG A 40 -2.07 -6.56 -5.32
C ARG A 40 -1.49 -6.65 -3.91
N VAL A 41 -1.64 -5.58 -3.14
CA VAL A 41 -1.15 -5.53 -1.77
C VAL A 41 -2.34 -5.52 -0.82
N TYR A 42 -2.43 -6.54 0.02
CA TYR A 42 -3.47 -6.64 1.04
C TYR A 42 -2.91 -6.15 2.36
N PHE A 43 -3.62 -5.25 3.00
CA PHE A 43 -3.18 -4.75 4.29
C PHE A 43 -4.36 -4.47 5.20
N ASP A 44 -4.13 -4.63 6.51
CA ASP A 44 -5.09 -4.29 7.55
C ASP A 44 -4.76 -2.91 8.09
N ASN A 45 -5.79 -2.15 8.37
CA ASN A 45 -5.62 -0.81 8.96
C ASN A 45 -6.73 -0.55 9.97
N THR A 46 -6.41 0.15 11.02
CA THR A 46 -7.38 0.58 12.02
C THR A 46 -7.96 1.95 11.71
N ARG A 47 -7.40 2.65 10.73
CA ARG A 47 -7.88 3.95 10.27
C ARG A 47 -8.42 3.83 8.86
N LEU A 48 -9.57 4.44 8.63
CA LEU A 48 -10.17 4.46 7.30
C LEU A 48 -9.42 5.46 6.43
N ILE A 49 -8.88 4.98 5.32
CA ILE A 49 -8.20 5.82 4.34
C ILE A 49 -9.17 6.13 3.21
N PRO A 50 -9.44 7.40 2.91
CA PRO A 50 -10.32 7.76 1.78
C PRO A 50 -9.82 7.17 0.47
N LYS A 51 -10.74 6.79 -0.42
CA LYS A 51 -10.36 6.22 -1.72
C LYS A 51 -9.43 7.11 -2.52
N ARG A 52 -9.61 8.42 -2.43
CA ARG A 52 -8.75 9.37 -3.12
C ARG A 52 -7.31 9.24 -2.66
N ASP A 53 -7.10 9.03 -1.36
CA ASP A 53 -5.76 8.86 -0.82
C ASP A 53 -5.18 7.50 -1.17
N ILE A 54 -6.03 6.46 -1.24
CA ILE A 54 -5.61 5.13 -1.70
C ILE A 54 -5.12 5.22 -3.16
N TRP A 55 -5.87 5.89 -4.03
CA TRP A 55 -5.47 6.05 -5.43
C TRP A 55 -4.16 6.82 -5.56
N ARG A 56 -4.00 7.87 -4.75
CA ARG A 56 -2.77 8.65 -4.73
C ARG A 56 -1.60 7.81 -4.27
N LEU A 57 -1.80 6.99 -3.25
CA LEU A 57 -0.77 6.08 -2.75
C LEU A 57 -0.38 5.05 -3.81
N GLU A 58 -1.36 4.46 -4.50
CA GLU A 58 -1.09 3.53 -5.59
C GLU A 58 -0.22 4.17 -6.67
N GLU A 59 -0.55 5.40 -7.04
CA GLU A 59 0.20 6.12 -8.06
C GLU A 59 1.62 6.44 -7.58
N ASP A 60 1.76 6.89 -6.33
CA ASP A 60 3.06 7.18 -5.76
C ASP A 60 3.93 5.93 -5.70
N MET A 61 3.36 4.80 -5.29
CA MET A 61 4.08 3.53 -5.23
C MET A 61 4.53 3.10 -6.63
N ARG A 62 3.64 3.23 -7.61
CA ARG A 62 3.97 2.86 -8.99
C ARG A 62 5.13 3.70 -9.52
N GLN A 63 5.11 4.99 -9.27
CA GLN A 63 6.16 5.88 -9.76
C GLN A 63 7.49 5.67 -9.03
N GLN A 64 7.44 5.40 -7.74
CA GLN A 64 8.66 5.27 -6.95
C GLN A 64 9.30 3.88 -7.06
N LEU A 65 8.48 2.84 -7.12
CA LEU A 65 8.98 1.47 -7.12
C LEU A 65 9.20 0.94 -8.54
N PHE A 66 8.41 1.38 -9.50
CA PHE A 66 8.48 0.87 -10.88
C PHE A 66 8.44 2.01 -11.89
N PRO A 67 9.40 2.94 -11.85
CA PRO A 67 9.34 4.13 -12.71
C PRO A 67 9.48 3.83 -14.21
N ASN A 68 10.10 2.71 -14.56
CA ASN A 68 10.37 2.36 -15.96
C ASN A 68 9.53 1.19 -16.45
N LYS A 69 8.52 0.78 -15.68
CA LYS A 69 7.67 -0.36 -16.04
C LYS A 69 6.20 0.05 -15.98
N LYS A 70 5.41 -0.51 -16.90
CA LYS A 70 3.96 -0.39 -16.82
C LYS A 70 3.43 -1.38 -15.80
N MET A 71 3.57 -1.03 -14.55
CA MET A 71 3.13 -1.87 -13.45
C MET A 71 1.87 -1.26 -12.85
N GLN A 72 0.86 -2.09 -12.64
CA GLN A 72 -0.34 -1.69 -11.94
C GLN A 72 -0.26 -2.18 -10.50
N ILE A 73 -0.55 -1.29 -9.57
CA ILE A 73 -0.57 -1.62 -8.15
C ILE A 73 -1.98 -1.38 -7.63
N LYS A 74 -2.54 -2.38 -6.99
CA LYS A 74 -3.84 -2.24 -6.35
C LYS A 74 -3.68 -2.48 -4.86
N LEU A 75 -4.14 -1.53 -4.06
CA LEU A 75 -4.11 -1.63 -2.62
C LEU A 75 -5.47 -2.10 -2.14
N MET A 76 -5.47 -3.20 -1.39
CA MET A 76 -6.68 -3.82 -0.85
C MET A 76 -6.70 -3.58 0.65
N GLU A 77 -7.38 -2.53 1.06
CA GLU A 77 -7.50 -2.18 2.46
C GLU A 77 -8.55 -3.04 3.15
N HIS A 78 -8.17 -3.62 4.29
CA HIS A 78 -9.09 -4.28 5.18
C HIS A 78 -9.20 -3.45 6.44
N TYR A 79 -10.32 -2.76 6.60
CA TYR A 79 -10.56 -1.90 7.75
C TYR A 79 -10.95 -2.75 8.94
N ARG A 80 -10.19 -2.68 10.01
CA ARG A 80 -10.47 -3.40 11.25
C ARG A 80 -11.03 -2.43 12.27
N LEU A 81 -12.24 -2.71 12.69
CA LEU A 81 -12.85 -1.95 13.77
C LEU A 81 -12.16 -2.34 15.08
N SER A 82 -11.60 -1.35 15.75
CA SER A 82 -11.15 -1.56 17.12
C SER A 82 -12.37 -1.52 18.01
N SER A 83 -12.75 -2.65 18.51
CA SER A 83 -13.88 -2.74 19.44
C SER A 83 -13.45 -2.33 20.82
#